data_fdeb2786c182004e8cbb9e0ac20ba5ae
#
_entry.id   fdeb2786c182004e8cbb9e0ac20ba5ae
#
_cell.length_a   1.000
_cell.length_b   1.000
_cell.length_c   1.000
_cell.angle_alpha   90.00
_cell.angle_beta   90.00
_cell.angle_gamma   90.00
#
_symmetry.space_group_name_H-M   'P 1'
#
loop_
_entity.id
_entity.type
_entity.pdbx_description
1 polymer ?
#
loop_
_entity_poly.entity_id
_entity_poly.type
_entity_poly.pdbx_seq_one_letter_code
_entity_poly.pdbx_strand_id
1 'polypeptide(L)'
;MVLQYSYVDCDEGVYVRTRTDGNLFNLSRLRAKTKTKTFLVRELLFADDAALTSHSETGLQTLIDRLSQACKEFGLTISLKKTNILTQGAVTAPTITIDNTPLELVESFKYLGSTIASSPSLDMEISSRIGKAAGVMSKLDTRVWSNGQLTTATRLRVYQACVLSTLLYGSESWTTYSSQENRLNTFHLRCLRRLLHIRWQDKVTNVEVLKRAGIPSMHGLLSQRRLRWLGHVHRMEDGRIPKSILYGELSEGQRRKGRPQMRFIDVCKRDFKATNIDPNTWESSAADRVLWRASVKTGVKKAELSRTLHLQLKREQRKNRVATVPTPSIFVCYNCHRDCHSRVGLYSHSRICGQS
;
A
#
# COMPACT_ATOMS: atom_id res chain seq x y z
N MET A 1 14.85 8.96 27.29
CA MET A 1 16.07 9.32 28.04
C MET A 1 17.32 9.01 27.23
N VAL A 2 17.67 7.75 26.92
CA VAL A 2 18.91 7.40 26.16
C VAL A 2 19.03 8.19 24.86
N LEU A 3 18.04 8.21 24.02
CA LEU A 3 18.10 8.89 22.72
C LEU A 3 18.07 10.41 22.79
N GLN A 4 17.43 10.98 23.81
CA GLN A 4 17.54 12.42 24.07
C GLN A 4 18.97 12.80 24.43
N TYR A 5 19.64 11.93 25.18
CA TYR A 5 21.03 12.09 25.52
C TYR A 5 21.95 11.90 24.32
N SER A 6 21.73 10.84 23.54
CA SER A 6 22.59 10.50 22.38
C SER A 6 22.64 11.59 21.32
N TYR A 7 21.56 12.35 21.14
CA TYR A 7 21.41 13.24 20.00
C TYR A 7 21.34 14.72 20.38
N VAL A 8 21.85 15.08 21.53
CA VAL A 8 22.11 16.49 21.87
C VAL A 8 23.10 17.04 20.84
N ASP A 9 22.81 18.21 20.27
CA ASP A 9 23.63 18.89 19.26
C ASP A 9 24.00 18.02 18.04
N CYS A 10 23.04 17.20 17.59
CA CYS A 10 23.19 16.39 16.38
C CYS A 10 22.18 16.82 15.33
N ASP A 11 22.66 17.31 14.19
CA ASP A 11 21.82 17.77 13.07
C ASP A 11 21.70 16.74 11.95
N GLU A 12 22.20 15.51 12.17
CA GLU A 12 22.11 14.43 11.21
C GLU A 12 20.70 13.82 11.17
N GLY A 13 20.23 13.48 9.96
CA GLY A 13 18.92 12.89 9.74
C GLY A 13 18.31 13.25 8.39
N VAL A 14 16.99 13.11 8.28
CA VAL A 14 16.23 13.44 7.08
C VAL A 14 15.44 14.71 7.32
N TYR A 15 15.72 15.77 6.58
CA TYR A 15 15.03 17.05 6.68
C TYR A 15 13.77 17.06 5.85
N VAL A 16 12.65 17.38 6.49
CA VAL A 16 11.34 17.53 5.85
C VAL A 16 10.85 18.97 5.99
N ARG A 17 10.56 19.59 4.86
CA ARG A 17 9.95 20.92 4.79
C ARG A 17 8.45 20.76 4.84
N THR A 18 7.79 21.35 5.81
CA THR A 18 6.35 21.23 6.04
C THR A 18 5.68 22.60 6.18
N ARG A 19 4.40 22.62 5.87
CA ARG A 19 3.51 23.73 6.08
C ARG A 19 2.10 23.20 6.29
N THR A 20 1.57 23.33 7.49
CA THR A 20 0.28 22.74 7.90
C THR A 20 -0.92 23.62 7.55
N ASP A 21 -0.71 24.93 7.33
CA ASP A 21 -1.76 25.82 6.85
C ASP A 21 -1.98 25.71 5.34
N GLY A 22 -3.22 25.85 4.91
CA GLY A 22 -3.62 25.75 3.51
C GLY A 22 -3.86 24.32 3.02
N ASN A 23 -4.43 24.21 1.83
CA ASN A 23 -4.91 22.97 1.25
C ASN A 23 -3.76 21.96 1.03
N LEU A 24 -3.92 20.74 1.56
CA LEU A 24 -2.99 19.63 1.41
C LEU A 24 -2.57 19.38 -0.05
N PHE A 25 -3.49 19.50 -0.99
CA PHE A 25 -3.24 19.22 -2.41
C PHE A 25 -2.56 20.35 -3.17
N ASN A 26 -2.45 21.55 -2.58
CA ASN A 26 -1.71 22.67 -3.15
C ASN A 26 -0.24 22.62 -2.72
N LEU A 27 0.59 21.91 -3.47
CA LEU A 27 2.02 21.76 -3.15
C LEU A 27 2.84 23.03 -3.40
N SER A 28 2.32 23.99 -4.15
CA SER A 28 3.01 25.29 -4.39
C SER A 28 3.22 26.05 -3.07
N ARG A 29 2.37 25.82 -2.07
CA ARG A 29 2.52 26.41 -0.71
C ARG A 29 3.86 26.04 -0.05
N LEU A 30 4.42 24.87 -0.35
CA LEU A 30 5.68 24.41 0.20
C LEU A 30 6.92 25.12 -0.40
N ARG A 31 6.72 25.86 -1.50
CA ARG A 31 7.78 26.68 -2.14
C ARG A 31 7.86 28.09 -1.56
N ALA A 32 6.91 28.48 -0.72
CA ALA A 32 6.90 29.82 -0.12
C ALA A 32 8.12 29.97 0.81
N LYS A 33 8.73 31.16 0.77
CA LYS A 33 9.87 31.50 1.64
C LYS A 33 9.47 31.68 3.12
N THR A 34 8.20 32.02 3.34
CA THR A 34 7.62 32.28 4.66
C THR A 34 6.63 31.20 5.06
N LYS A 35 6.41 30.99 6.36
CA LYS A 35 5.44 30.02 6.93
C LYS A 35 5.77 28.53 6.64
N THR A 36 6.88 28.22 5.98
CA THR A 36 7.39 26.85 5.91
C THR A 36 8.31 26.59 7.09
N LYS A 37 8.15 25.42 7.69
CA LYS A 37 9.01 24.94 8.76
C LYS A 37 9.79 23.74 8.26
N THR A 38 11.05 23.63 8.62
CA THR A 38 11.86 22.43 8.40
C THR A 38 11.96 21.70 9.74
N PHE A 39 11.75 20.41 9.71
CA PHE A 39 11.95 19.55 10.89
C PHE A 39 12.80 18.36 10.49
N LEU A 40 13.52 17.84 11.47
CA LEU A 40 14.44 16.74 11.32
C LEU A 40 13.75 15.43 11.74
N VAL A 41 13.78 14.43 10.88
CA VAL A 41 13.41 13.04 11.19
C VAL A 41 14.71 12.24 11.21
N ARG A 42 15.11 11.72 12.38
CA ARG A 42 16.30 10.89 12.51
C ARG A 42 16.03 9.59 13.21
N GLU A 43 15.17 9.58 14.24
CA GLU A 43 14.81 8.39 14.99
C GLU A 43 13.31 8.14 14.97
N LEU A 44 12.92 6.90 14.71
CA LEU A 44 11.56 6.39 14.84
C LEU A 44 11.60 5.25 15.85
N LEU A 45 10.90 5.40 16.96
CA LEU A 45 10.99 4.54 18.10
C LEU A 45 9.68 3.88 18.45
N PHE A 46 9.75 2.62 18.79
CA PHE A 46 8.63 1.90 19.35
C PHE A 46 9.15 0.82 20.33
N ALA A 47 8.99 1.05 21.62
CA ALA A 47 9.54 0.23 22.70
C ALA A 47 11.06 0.08 22.56
N ASP A 48 11.55 -1.14 22.31
CA ASP A 48 12.96 -1.50 22.07
C ASP A 48 13.38 -1.43 20.60
N ASP A 49 12.42 -1.30 19.68
CA ASP A 49 12.71 -1.15 18.25
C ASP A 49 13.07 0.32 17.93
N ALA A 50 14.26 0.55 17.39
CA ALA A 50 14.72 1.84 16.91
C ALA A 50 15.03 1.78 15.40
N ALA A 51 14.55 2.75 14.64
CA ALA A 51 14.93 2.95 13.25
C ALA A 51 15.57 4.34 13.10
N LEU A 52 16.82 4.38 12.70
CA LEU A 52 17.57 5.62 12.42
C LEU A 52 17.52 5.93 10.94
N THR A 53 17.42 7.20 10.59
CA THR A 53 17.34 7.65 9.19
C THR A 53 18.31 8.79 8.94
N SER A 54 19.04 8.74 7.82
CA SER A 54 19.91 9.82 7.36
C SER A 54 19.90 9.90 5.83
N HIS A 55 20.28 11.06 5.30
CA HIS A 55 20.51 11.26 3.86
C HIS A 55 21.88 10.74 3.39
N SER A 56 22.84 10.60 4.29
CA SER A 56 24.22 10.22 3.98
C SER A 56 24.69 9.03 4.80
N GLU A 57 25.69 8.31 4.28
CA GLU A 57 26.36 7.23 4.97
C GLU A 57 27.08 7.75 6.23
N THR A 58 27.81 8.85 6.11
CA THR A 58 28.53 9.49 7.21
C THR A 58 27.59 9.93 8.32
N GLY A 59 26.44 10.54 7.97
CA GLY A 59 25.43 10.92 8.94
C GLY A 59 24.80 9.72 9.64
N LEU A 60 24.55 8.62 8.93
CA LEU A 60 24.03 7.40 9.56
C LEU A 60 25.06 6.77 10.50
N GLN A 61 26.35 6.74 10.11
CA GLN A 61 27.42 6.28 10.98
C GLN A 61 27.49 7.12 12.27
N THR A 62 27.46 8.44 12.14
CA THR A 62 27.46 9.36 13.30
C THR A 62 26.29 9.08 14.25
N LEU A 63 25.09 8.85 13.70
CA LEU A 63 23.91 8.52 14.54
C LEU A 63 24.07 7.19 15.27
N ILE A 64 24.64 6.19 14.60
CA ILE A 64 24.85 4.85 15.18
C ILE A 64 25.95 4.89 16.25
N ASP A 65 27.05 5.60 16.02
CA ASP A 65 28.14 5.73 16.98
C ASP A 65 27.67 6.39 18.27
N ARG A 66 26.92 7.48 18.15
CA ARG A 66 26.31 8.17 19.29
C ARG A 66 25.33 7.30 20.06
N LEU A 67 24.50 6.52 19.33
CA LEU A 67 23.59 5.57 19.95
C LEU A 67 24.34 4.46 20.69
N SER A 68 25.37 3.89 20.06
CA SER A 68 26.20 2.84 20.66
C SER A 68 26.86 3.32 21.94
N GLN A 69 27.46 4.53 21.91
CA GLN A 69 28.07 5.14 23.07
C GLN A 69 27.06 5.33 24.22
N ALA A 70 25.91 5.93 23.94
CA ALA A 70 24.88 6.13 24.93
C ALA A 70 24.33 4.80 25.49
N CYS A 71 24.12 3.80 24.64
CA CYS A 71 23.71 2.46 25.10
C CYS A 71 24.70 1.89 26.11
N LYS A 72 26.01 2.00 25.86
CA LYS A 72 27.06 1.56 26.78
C LYS A 72 26.99 2.31 28.13
N GLU A 73 26.83 3.61 28.10
CA GLU A 73 26.71 4.45 29.30
C GLU A 73 25.49 4.10 30.17
N PHE A 74 24.38 3.69 29.52
CA PHE A 74 23.16 3.25 30.20
C PHE A 74 23.10 1.74 30.47
N GLY A 75 24.19 0.99 30.19
CA GLY A 75 24.23 -0.48 30.41
C GLY A 75 23.36 -1.29 29.45
N LEU A 76 23.04 -0.73 28.27
CA LEU A 76 22.25 -1.39 27.25
C LEU A 76 23.15 -2.00 26.17
N THR A 77 22.70 -3.06 25.54
CA THR A 77 23.41 -3.76 24.46
C THR A 77 22.62 -3.70 23.17
N ILE A 78 23.25 -3.27 22.06
CA ILE A 78 22.64 -3.31 20.73
C ILE A 78 22.82 -4.73 20.15
N SER A 79 21.74 -5.35 19.68
CA SER A 79 21.79 -6.67 19.06
C SER A 79 22.26 -6.58 17.61
N LEU A 80 23.54 -6.81 17.34
CA LEU A 80 24.13 -6.78 16.01
C LEU A 80 23.41 -7.72 15.02
N LYS A 81 22.98 -8.90 15.48
CA LYS A 81 22.25 -9.89 14.65
C LYS A 81 20.86 -9.40 14.18
N LYS A 82 20.26 -8.43 14.87
CA LYS A 82 18.94 -7.88 14.53
C LYS A 82 19.03 -6.49 13.90
N THR A 83 20.21 -5.87 13.93
CA THR A 83 20.43 -4.53 13.39
C THR A 83 20.89 -4.67 11.94
N ASN A 84 20.12 -4.12 11.04
CA ASN A 84 20.36 -4.19 9.60
C ASN A 84 20.34 -2.80 8.98
N ILE A 85 20.99 -2.66 7.85
CA ILE A 85 21.00 -1.43 7.05
C ILE A 85 20.14 -1.62 5.81
N LEU A 86 19.36 -0.61 5.47
CA LEU A 86 18.60 -0.57 4.23
C LEU A 86 18.82 0.76 3.54
N THR A 87 19.10 0.72 2.26
CA THR A 87 19.31 1.90 1.43
C THR A 87 18.21 2.07 0.42
N GLN A 88 17.84 3.31 0.12
CA GLN A 88 16.93 3.65 -0.97
C GLN A 88 17.58 4.67 -1.90
N GLY A 89 17.87 4.26 -3.15
CA GLY A 89 18.41 5.13 -4.16
C GLY A 89 19.90 5.46 -4.00
N ALA A 90 20.63 4.77 -3.13
CA ALA A 90 22.08 4.89 -3.02
C ALA A 90 22.77 4.34 -4.27
N VAL A 91 23.83 5.02 -4.72
CA VAL A 91 24.62 4.61 -5.88
C VAL A 91 25.62 3.51 -5.49
N THR A 92 26.17 3.60 -4.29
CA THR A 92 27.12 2.63 -3.71
C THR A 92 26.53 2.01 -2.45
N ALA A 93 26.89 0.77 -2.17
CA ALA A 93 26.52 0.10 -0.93
C ALA A 93 27.29 0.74 0.24
N PRO A 94 26.60 1.29 1.27
CA PRO A 94 27.27 1.86 2.42
C PRO A 94 27.83 0.77 3.33
N THR A 95 28.92 1.10 4.01
CA THR A 95 29.52 0.24 5.04
C THR A 95 29.38 0.93 6.39
N ILE A 96 28.42 0.50 7.17
CA ILE A 96 28.18 1.02 8.53
C ILE A 96 28.64 0.00 9.55
N THR A 97 29.28 0.48 10.61
CA THR A 97 29.85 -0.39 11.65
C THR A 97 29.33 -0.02 13.03
N ILE A 98 29.28 -0.98 13.93
CA ILE A 98 29.15 -0.78 15.38
C ILE A 98 30.32 -1.48 16.04
N ASP A 99 31.14 -0.74 16.78
CA ASP A 99 32.32 -1.26 17.46
C ASP A 99 33.23 -2.06 16.49
N ASN A 100 33.52 -1.47 15.32
CA ASN A 100 34.28 -2.06 14.22
C ASN A 100 33.65 -3.32 13.57
N THR A 101 32.43 -3.71 13.96
CA THR A 101 31.72 -4.82 13.36
C THR A 101 30.80 -4.30 12.26
N PRO A 102 30.95 -4.71 11.00
CA PRO A 102 30.10 -4.24 9.91
C PRO A 102 28.68 -4.79 10.07
N LEU A 103 27.69 -3.93 9.82
CA LEU A 103 26.28 -4.32 9.82
C LEU A 103 25.87 -4.87 8.45
N GLU A 104 24.92 -5.79 8.46
CA GLU A 104 24.40 -6.42 7.25
C GLU A 104 23.53 -5.45 6.45
N LEU A 105 23.85 -5.27 5.15
CA LEU A 105 23.03 -4.56 4.19
C LEU A 105 21.96 -5.51 3.66
N VAL A 106 20.69 -5.17 3.83
CA VAL A 106 19.56 -6.00 3.42
C VAL A 106 18.68 -5.31 2.37
N GLU A 107 18.07 -6.08 1.49
CA GLU A 107 17.11 -5.56 0.51
C GLU A 107 15.74 -5.26 1.13
N SER A 108 15.42 -5.88 2.24
CA SER A 108 14.19 -5.64 2.98
C SER A 108 14.30 -6.09 4.43
N PHE A 109 13.59 -5.42 5.31
CA PHE A 109 13.46 -5.82 6.70
C PHE A 109 12.05 -5.61 7.23
N LYS A 110 11.74 -6.20 8.37
CA LYS A 110 10.44 -6.04 9.03
C LYS A 110 10.56 -5.01 10.14
N TYR A 111 9.77 -3.93 10.05
CA TYR A 111 9.64 -2.94 11.10
C TYR A 111 8.18 -2.80 11.52
N LEU A 112 7.89 -2.95 12.80
CA LEU A 112 6.54 -2.93 13.39
C LEU A 112 5.53 -3.82 12.62
N GLY A 113 6.00 -4.98 12.18
CA GLY A 113 5.20 -5.95 11.46
C GLY A 113 4.99 -5.68 9.97
N SER A 114 5.40 -4.54 9.42
CA SER A 114 5.40 -4.22 7.98
C SER A 114 6.76 -4.49 7.35
N THR A 115 6.76 -4.86 6.08
CA THR A 115 7.99 -5.09 5.30
C THR A 115 8.38 -3.78 4.60
N ILE A 116 9.56 -3.25 4.92
CA ILE A 116 10.17 -2.11 4.25
C ILE A 116 11.23 -2.67 3.30
N ALA A 117 11.28 -2.17 2.06
CA ALA A 117 12.21 -2.62 1.03
C ALA A 117 13.04 -1.47 0.46
N SER A 118 14.22 -1.80 -0.06
CA SER A 118 15.09 -0.86 -0.78
C SER A 118 14.41 -0.26 -2.02
N SER A 119 13.61 -1.07 -2.69
CA SER A 119 12.71 -0.60 -3.75
C SER A 119 11.47 0.10 -3.13
N PRO A 120 11.09 1.28 -3.62
CA PRO A 120 9.89 2.00 -3.14
C PRO A 120 8.58 1.37 -3.64
N SER A 121 8.56 0.05 -3.90
CA SER A 121 7.38 -0.74 -4.25
C SER A 121 6.80 -1.44 -3.03
N LEU A 122 5.46 -1.53 -2.97
CA LEU A 122 4.74 -2.29 -1.95
C LEU A 122 4.62 -3.79 -2.28
N ASP A 123 5.23 -4.28 -3.35
CA ASP A 123 5.03 -5.65 -3.83
C ASP A 123 5.47 -6.71 -2.82
N MET A 124 6.58 -6.48 -2.11
CA MET A 124 7.06 -7.37 -1.06
C MET A 124 6.12 -7.38 0.16
N GLU A 125 5.67 -6.22 0.61
CA GLU A 125 4.71 -6.11 1.72
C GLU A 125 3.38 -6.80 1.36
N ILE A 126 2.82 -6.54 0.18
CA ILE A 126 1.57 -7.15 -0.28
C ILE A 126 1.71 -8.66 -0.41
N SER A 127 2.83 -9.17 -0.93
CA SER A 127 3.12 -10.61 -1.01
C SER A 127 3.18 -11.23 0.39
N SER A 128 3.88 -10.58 1.33
CA SER A 128 3.97 -11.01 2.73
C SER A 128 2.57 -11.04 3.40
N ARG A 129 1.73 -10.02 3.17
CA ARG A 129 0.37 -9.97 3.72
C ARG A 129 -0.53 -11.05 3.16
N ILE A 130 -0.48 -11.29 1.85
CA ILE A 130 -1.23 -12.38 1.22
C ILE A 130 -0.78 -13.73 1.79
N GLY A 131 0.52 -13.96 1.95
CA GLY A 131 1.05 -15.18 2.56
C GLY A 131 0.58 -15.39 4.00
N LYS A 132 0.67 -14.35 4.85
CA LYS A 132 0.17 -14.38 6.23
C LYS A 132 -1.33 -14.66 6.30
N ALA A 133 -2.13 -13.96 5.48
CA ALA A 133 -3.58 -14.17 5.42
C ALA A 133 -3.96 -15.55 4.87
N ALA A 134 -3.21 -16.11 3.93
CA ALA A 134 -3.38 -17.48 3.45
C ALA A 134 -3.07 -18.50 4.56
N GLY A 135 -2.03 -18.26 5.36
CA GLY A 135 -1.73 -19.07 6.54
C GLY A 135 -2.86 -19.08 7.56
N VAL A 136 -3.49 -17.91 7.82
CA VAL A 136 -4.67 -17.83 8.69
C VAL A 136 -5.86 -18.59 8.08
N MET A 137 -6.10 -18.45 6.77
CA MET A 137 -7.13 -19.22 6.07
C MET A 137 -6.93 -20.73 6.23
N SER A 138 -5.69 -21.22 6.10
CA SER A 138 -5.38 -22.64 6.26
C SER A 138 -5.56 -23.10 7.69
N LYS A 139 -5.08 -22.36 8.69
CA LYS A 139 -5.19 -22.70 10.12
C LYS A 139 -6.64 -22.82 10.62
N LEU A 140 -7.56 -22.06 10.01
CA LEU A 140 -8.97 -22.06 10.39
C LEU A 140 -9.83 -23.03 9.56
N ASP A 141 -9.24 -23.84 8.70
CA ASP A 141 -9.98 -24.65 7.74
C ASP A 141 -10.94 -25.63 8.41
N THR A 142 -10.40 -26.56 9.17
CA THR A 142 -11.22 -27.61 9.82
C THR A 142 -12.16 -27.07 10.88
N ARG A 143 -11.70 -26.07 11.64
CA ARG A 143 -12.47 -25.52 12.78
C ARG A 143 -13.56 -24.56 12.36
N VAL A 144 -13.41 -23.84 11.24
CA VAL A 144 -14.31 -22.77 10.85
C VAL A 144 -14.89 -22.99 9.45
N TRP A 145 -14.03 -23.10 8.42
CA TRP A 145 -14.50 -23.07 7.03
C TRP A 145 -15.22 -24.35 6.63
N SER A 146 -14.74 -25.49 7.08
CA SER A 146 -15.32 -26.81 6.82
C SER A 146 -16.33 -27.27 7.88
N ASN A 147 -16.54 -26.49 8.96
CA ASN A 147 -17.47 -26.81 10.01
C ASN A 147 -18.92 -26.56 9.57
N GLY A 148 -19.68 -27.64 9.33
CA GLY A 148 -21.08 -27.57 8.88
C GLY A 148 -22.06 -26.92 9.87
N GLN A 149 -21.71 -26.88 11.17
CA GLN A 149 -22.56 -26.30 12.22
C GLN A 149 -22.52 -24.76 12.23
N LEU A 150 -21.50 -24.15 11.61
CA LEU A 150 -21.36 -22.69 11.57
C LEU A 150 -22.16 -22.10 10.40
N THR A 151 -22.90 -21.05 10.68
CA THR A 151 -23.60 -20.29 9.63
C THR A 151 -22.61 -19.54 8.72
N THR A 152 -23.01 -19.29 7.48
CA THR A 152 -22.21 -18.46 6.55
C THR A 152 -21.93 -17.07 7.13
N ALA A 153 -22.89 -16.48 7.84
CA ALA A 153 -22.71 -15.18 8.50
C ALA A 153 -21.60 -15.23 9.56
N THR A 154 -21.54 -16.30 10.36
CA THR A 154 -20.48 -16.50 11.35
C THR A 154 -19.12 -16.65 10.68
N ARG A 155 -19.02 -17.49 9.64
CA ARG A 155 -17.77 -17.65 8.87
C ARG A 155 -17.29 -16.33 8.28
N LEU A 156 -18.17 -15.52 7.71
CA LEU A 156 -17.83 -14.20 7.17
C LEU A 156 -17.35 -13.22 8.25
N ARG A 157 -17.92 -13.25 9.45
CA ARG A 157 -17.44 -12.46 10.59
C ARG A 157 -16.04 -12.89 11.03
N VAL A 158 -15.77 -14.19 11.13
CA VAL A 158 -14.43 -14.72 11.44
C VAL A 158 -13.44 -14.35 10.34
N TYR A 159 -13.83 -14.43 9.08
CA TYR A 159 -13.03 -13.97 7.94
C TYR A 159 -12.63 -12.50 8.08
N GLN A 160 -13.58 -11.64 8.40
CA GLN A 160 -13.30 -10.20 8.58
C GLN A 160 -12.37 -9.94 9.77
N ALA A 161 -12.58 -10.64 10.88
CA ALA A 161 -11.82 -10.43 12.11
C ALA A 161 -10.38 -10.98 12.02
N CYS A 162 -10.18 -12.13 11.40
CA CYS A 162 -8.89 -12.82 11.41
C CYS A 162 -8.12 -12.66 10.09
N VAL A 163 -8.75 -12.98 8.96
CA VAL A 163 -8.05 -13.02 7.67
C VAL A 163 -7.92 -11.63 7.05
N LEU A 164 -9.03 -10.89 6.99
CA LEU A 164 -9.06 -9.57 6.37
C LEU A 164 -8.26 -8.54 7.20
N SER A 165 -8.30 -8.62 8.53
CA SER A 165 -7.49 -7.79 9.40
C SER A 165 -5.98 -8.05 9.21
N THR A 166 -5.57 -9.31 9.07
CA THR A 166 -4.18 -9.69 8.77
C THR A 166 -3.75 -9.20 7.39
N LEU A 167 -4.61 -9.36 6.37
CA LEU A 167 -4.34 -8.92 5.00
C LEU A 167 -4.14 -7.41 4.90
N LEU A 168 -4.94 -6.64 5.64
CA LEU A 168 -5.00 -5.19 5.56
C LEU A 168 -4.28 -4.47 6.72
N TYR A 169 -3.42 -5.16 7.46
CA TYR A 169 -2.61 -4.52 8.49
C TYR A 169 -1.67 -3.47 7.88
N GLY A 170 -1.68 -2.24 8.39
CA GLY A 170 -0.88 -1.12 7.89
C GLY A 170 -1.35 -0.54 6.55
N SER A 171 -2.45 -1.06 5.97
CA SER A 171 -2.90 -0.66 4.63
C SER A 171 -3.41 0.78 4.54
N GLU A 172 -3.66 1.43 5.65
CA GLU A 172 -4.04 2.84 5.74
C GLU A 172 -2.96 3.80 5.23
N SER A 173 -1.68 3.41 5.30
CA SER A 173 -0.54 4.20 4.82
C SER A 173 -0.09 3.81 3.41
N TRP A 174 -0.64 2.76 2.80
CA TRP A 174 -0.15 2.24 1.53
C TRP A 174 -0.44 3.13 0.34
N THR A 175 0.58 3.33 -0.48
CA THR A 175 0.50 3.99 -1.80
C THR A 175 0.35 2.92 -2.88
N THR A 176 -0.88 2.43 -3.08
CA THR A 176 -1.15 1.28 -3.96
C THR A 176 -1.38 1.67 -5.41
N TYR A 177 -0.81 0.88 -6.33
CA TYR A 177 -1.15 0.86 -7.75
C TYR A 177 -2.30 -0.11 -8.03
N SER A 178 -2.97 0.07 -9.17
CA SER A 178 -4.11 -0.77 -9.56
C SER A 178 -3.76 -2.26 -9.67
N SER A 179 -2.53 -2.60 -10.09
CA SER A 179 -2.04 -3.98 -10.14
C SER A 179 -2.01 -4.63 -8.75
N GLN A 180 -1.52 -3.89 -7.75
CA GLN A 180 -1.42 -4.33 -6.36
C GLN A 180 -2.80 -4.49 -5.73
N GLU A 181 -3.70 -3.52 -5.95
CA GLU A 181 -5.09 -3.60 -5.50
C GLU A 181 -5.81 -4.80 -6.13
N ASN A 182 -5.56 -5.09 -7.41
CA ASN A 182 -6.12 -6.26 -8.10
C ASN A 182 -5.59 -7.59 -7.53
N ARG A 183 -4.31 -7.67 -7.16
CA ARG A 183 -3.74 -8.87 -6.49
C ARG A 183 -4.45 -9.15 -5.17
N LEU A 184 -4.61 -8.13 -4.33
CA LEU A 184 -5.35 -8.22 -3.06
C LEU A 184 -6.82 -8.62 -3.30
N ASN A 185 -7.46 -8.02 -4.31
CA ASN A 185 -8.86 -8.30 -4.63
C ASN A 185 -9.06 -9.74 -5.15
N THR A 186 -8.10 -10.26 -5.91
CA THR A 186 -8.11 -11.65 -6.38
C THR A 186 -8.05 -12.63 -5.20
N PHE A 187 -7.16 -12.39 -4.24
CA PHE A 187 -7.08 -13.19 -3.01
C PHE A 187 -8.39 -13.10 -2.22
N HIS A 188 -8.92 -11.89 -2.00
CA HIS A 188 -10.18 -11.66 -1.30
C HIS A 188 -11.34 -12.43 -1.92
N LEU A 189 -11.53 -12.31 -3.23
CA LEU A 189 -12.59 -13.02 -3.95
C LEU A 189 -12.43 -14.54 -3.92
N ARG A 190 -11.20 -15.05 -3.95
CA ARG A 190 -10.92 -16.50 -3.78
C ARG A 190 -11.39 -16.98 -2.40
N CYS A 191 -11.06 -16.25 -1.34
CA CYS A 191 -11.50 -16.56 0.00
C CYS A 191 -13.03 -16.53 0.11
N LEU A 192 -13.69 -15.47 -0.40
CA LEU A 192 -15.15 -15.36 -0.35
C LEU A 192 -15.85 -16.47 -1.10
N ARG A 193 -15.36 -16.88 -2.28
CA ARG A 193 -15.92 -18.03 -3.02
C ARG A 193 -15.83 -19.31 -2.20
N ARG A 194 -14.71 -19.56 -1.51
CA ARG A 194 -14.57 -20.71 -0.63
C ARG A 194 -15.61 -20.69 0.50
N LEU A 195 -15.80 -19.55 1.16
CA LEU A 195 -16.75 -19.39 2.27
C LEU A 195 -18.21 -19.51 1.84
N LEU A 196 -18.52 -19.12 0.62
CA LEU A 196 -19.86 -19.18 0.02
C LEU A 196 -20.08 -20.50 -0.76
N HIS A 197 -19.13 -21.43 -0.74
CA HIS A 197 -19.16 -22.69 -1.49
C HIS A 197 -19.43 -22.51 -3.00
N ILE A 198 -18.96 -21.40 -3.60
CA ILE A 198 -19.12 -21.11 -5.02
C ILE A 198 -17.98 -21.75 -5.80
N ARG A 199 -18.30 -22.63 -6.72
CA ARG A 199 -17.38 -23.30 -7.64
C ARG A 199 -17.23 -22.49 -8.95
N TRP A 200 -16.18 -22.74 -9.73
CA TRP A 200 -15.98 -22.07 -11.01
C TRP A 200 -17.08 -22.41 -12.02
N GLN A 201 -17.65 -23.63 -11.94
CA GLN A 201 -18.74 -24.11 -12.79
C GLN A 201 -20.04 -23.29 -12.60
N ASP A 202 -20.26 -22.71 -11.41
CA ASP A 202 -21.44 -21.92 -11.10
C ASP A 202 -21.48 -20.58 -11.88
N LYS A 203 -20.39 -20.21 -12.55
CA LYS A 203 -20.25 -18.98 -13.37
C LYS A 203 -20.68 -17.69 -12.65
N VAL A 204 -20.63 -17.68 -11.30
CA VAL A 204 -21.03 -16.53 -10.48
C VAL A 204 -20.00 -15.39 -10.67
N THR A 205 -20.51 -14.19 -10.94
CA THR A 205 -19.64 -13.01 -11.16
C THR A 205 -19.02 -12.51 -9.86
N ASN A 206 -17.89 -11.78 -9.94
CA ASN A 206 -17.24 -11.16 -8.78
C ASN A 206 -18.18 -10.19 -8.04
N VAL A 207 -19.01 -9.45 -8.77
CA VAL A 207 -20.00 -8.54 -8.23
C VAL A 207 -21.03 -9.29 -7.39
N GLU A 208 -21.51 -10.41 -7.89
CA GLU A 208 -22.49 -11.24 -7.18
C GLU A 208 -21.88 -11.92 -5.94
N VAL A 209 -20.60 -12.32 -6.01
CA VAL A 209 -19.88 -12.86 -4.83
C VAL A 209 -19.81 -11.83 -3.71
N LEU A 210 -19.43 -10.57 -4.01
CA LEU A 210 -19.36 -9.50 -3.03
C LEU A 210 -20.75 -9.16 -2.45
N LYS A 211 -21.77 -9.15 -3.30
CA LYS A 211 -23.17 -8.94 -2.89
C LYS A 211 -23.65 -10.02 -1.90
N ARG A 212 -23.42 -11.30 -2.21
CA ARG A 212 -23.79 -12.43 -1.32
C ARG A 212 -23.00 -12.41 -0.01
N ALA A 213 -21.73 -12.02 -0.06
CA ALA A 213 -20.90 -11.88 1.14
C ALA A 213 -21.27 -10.67 1.99
N GLY A 214 -21.92 -9.65 1.42
CA GLY A 214 -22.15 -8.38 2.12
C GLY A 214 -20.87 -7.62 2.49
N ILE A 215 -19.77 -7.92 1.81
CA ILE A 215 -18.44 -7.32 2.08
C ILE A 215 -18.02 -6.51 0.86
N PRO A 216 -17.53 -5.26 1.02
CA PRO A 216 -17.05 -4.44 -0.08
C PRO A 216 -15.86 -5.07 -0.81
N SER A 217 -15.60 -4.61 -2.04
CA SER A 217 -14.38 -4.97 -2.76
C SER A 217 -13.13 -4.48 -2.04
N MET A 218 -11.98 -5.05 -2.37
CA MET A 218 -10.70 -4.61 -1.80
C MET A 218 -10.42 -3.14 -2.08
N HIS A 219 -10.84 -2.62 -3.24
CA HIS A 219 -10.71 -1.20 -3.57
C HIS A 219 -11.49 -0.30 -2.60
N GLY A 220 -12.75 -0.66 -2.29
CA GLY A 220 -13.56 0.07 -1.32
C GLY A 220 -12.97 0.02 0.09
N LEU A 221 -12.48 -1.15 0.52
CA LEU A 221 -11.84 -1.33 1.83
C LEU A 221 -10.57 -0.50 1.98
N LEU A 222 -9.69 -0.49 0.98
CA LEU A 222 -8.46 0.29 0.99
C LEU A 222 -8.73 1.79 1.00
N SER A 223 -9.64 2.26 0.13
CA SER A 223 -10.04 3.67 0.09
C SER A 223 -10.63 4.12 1.43
N GLN A 224 -11.51 3.31 2.04
CA GLN A 224 -12.08 3.61 3.36
C GLN A 224 -11.00 3.74 4.45
N ARG A 225 -10.01 2.83 4.48
CA ARG A 225 -8.92 2.87 5.46
C ARG A 225 -8.04 4.10 5.28
N ARG A 226 -7.60 4.39 4.05
CA ARG A 226 -6.78 5.58 3.73
C ARG A 226 -7.48 6.88 4.10
N LEU A 227 -8.74 7.04 3.70
CA LEU A 227 -9.48 8.27 3.98
C LEU A 227 -9.75 8.45 5.48
N ARG A 228 -10.02 7.37 6.22
CA ARG A 228 -10.14 7.43 7.68
C ARG A 228 -8.83 7.83 8.34
N TRP A 229 -7.72 7.27 7.88
CA TRP A 229 -6.38 7.62 8.36
C TRP A 229 -6.02 9.06 8.02
N LEU A 230 -6.28 9.50 6.80
CA LEU A 230 -6.08 10.87 6.37
C LEU A 230 -6.78 11.88 7.31
N GLY A 231 -8.06 11.67 7.62
CA GLY A 231 -8.77 12.51 8.57
C GLY A 231 -8.26 12.38 10.01
N HIS A 232 -7.72 11.23 10.41
CA HIS A 232 -7.08 11.08 11.71
C HIS A 232 -5.80 11.90 11.80
N VAL A 233 -4.92 11.82 10.81
CA VAL A 233 -3.67 12.58 10.75
C VAL A 233 -3.94 14.09 10.66
N HIS A 234 -4.97 14.50 9.90
CA HIS A 234 -5.37 15.91 9.83
C HIS A 234 -5.72 16.49 11.21
N ARG A 235 -6.43 15.73 12.06
CA ARG A 235 -6.81 16.17 13.44
C ARG A 235 -5.70 16.08 14.46
N MET A 236 -4.53 15.53 14.12
CA MET A 236 -3.38 15.56 15.03
C MET A 236 -2.91 16.99 15.26
N GLU A 237 -2.29 17.24 16.40
CA GLU A 237 -1.62 18.49 16.70
C GLU A 237 -0.50 18.78 15.69
N ASP A 238 -0.27 20.07 15.43
CA ASP A 238 0.83 20.50 14.60
C ASP A 238 2.17 20.13 15.27
N GLY A 239 3.15 19.69 14.47
CA GLY A 239 4.43 19.18 14.98
C GLY A 239 4.48 17.67 15.20
N ARG A 240 3.35 16.96 15.20
CA ARG A 240 3.38 15.50 15.17
C ARG A 240 3.96 15.00 13.84
N ILE A 241 4.91 14.09 13.90
CA ILE A 241 5.63 13.53 12.74
C ILE A 241 4.69 13.10 11.59
N PRO A 242 3.61 12.32 11.84
CA PRO A 242 2.71 11.90 10.76
C PRO A 242 2.05 13.09 10.04
N LYS A 243 1.64 14.14 10.79
CA LYS A 243 1.03 15.34 10.20
C LYS A 243 2.06 16.14 9.42
N SER A 244 3.24 16.33 9.98
CA SER A 244 4.32 17.06 9.33
C SER A 244 4.77 16.38 8.03
N ILE A 245 4.86 15.04 8.01
CA ILE A 245 5.16 14.27 6.79
C ILE A 245 4.02 14.36 5.77
N LEU A 246 2.76 14.24 6.20
CA LEU A 246 1.61 14.34 5.31
C LEU A 246 1.55 15.69 4.59
N TYR A 247 1.80 16.78 5.32
CA TYR A 247 1.77 18.15 4.81
C TYR A 247 3.12 18.65 4.31
N GLY A 248 4.13 17.79 4.27
CA GLY A 248 5.50 18.13 3.90
C GLY A 248 6.00 17.43 2.63
N GLU A 249 7.25 17.75 2.32
CA GLU A 249 8.07 17.08 1.32
C GLU A 249 9.53 17.07 1.81
N LEU A 250 10.36 16.20 1.25
CA LEU A 250 11.79 16.22 1.55
C LEU A 250 12.38 17.60 1.22
N SER A 251 13.21 18.11 2.12
CA SER A 251 13.89 19.41 1.92
C SER A 251 14.91 19.31 0.81
N GLU A 252 15.55 18.16 0.68
CA GLU A 252 16.57 17.84 -0.29
C GLU A 252 16.08 16.87 -1.35
N GLY A 253 16.67 16.94 -2.54
CA GLY A 253 16.31 16.10 -3.67
C GLY A 253 15.26 16.71 -4.58
N GLN A 254 15.13 16.14 -5.77
CA GLN A 254 14.16 16.53 -6.77
C GLN A 254 13.37 15.32 -7.28
N ARG A 255 12.07 15.50 -7.41
CA ARG A 255 11.22 14.50 -8.02
C ARG A 255 11.57 14.35 -9.51
N ARG A 256 11.77 13.13 -9.98
CA ARG A 256 12.07 12.83 -11.38
C ARG A 256 10.98 13.42 -12.30
N LYS A 257 11.39 14.00 -13.43
CA LYS A 257 10.48 14.45 -14.50
C LYS A 257 9.86 13.23 -15.21
N GLY A 258 8.73 13.43 -15.88
CA GLY A 258 8.04 12.40 -16.64
C GLY A 258 7.00 11.65 -15.80
N ARG A 259 7.18 10.36 -15.52
CA ARG A 259 6.25 9.49 -14.80
C ARG A 259 6.73 9.15 -13.39
N PRO A 260 6.72 10.10 -12.47
CA PRO A 260 7.21 9.87 -11.11
C PRO A 260 6.30 8.88 -10.36
N GLN A 261 6.87 8.20 -9.38
CA GLN A 261 6.09 7.30 -8.52
C GLN A 261 5.01 8.07 -7.74
N MET A 262 3.86 7.41 -7.51
CA MET A 262 2.77 8.02 -6.75
C MET A 262 3.17 8.22 -5.29
N ARG A 263 2.77 9.36 -4.72
CA ARG A 263 2.82 9.63 -3.29
C ARG A 263 1.50 9.25 -2.63
N PHE A 264 1.48 9.16 -1.33
CA PHE A 264 0.26 8.94 -0.55
C PHE A 264 -0.83 9.97 -0.88
N ILE A 265 -0.45 11.23 -1.00
CA ILE A 265 -1.36 12.33 -1.39
C ILE A 265 -2.00 12.09 -2.76
N ASP A 266 -1.24 11.56 -3.73
CA ASP A 266 -1.74 11.29 -5.08
C ASP A 266 -2.81 10.18 -5.06
N VAL A 267 -2.63 9.15 -4.21
CA VAL A 267 -3.63 8.09 -4.01
C VAL A 267 -4.86 8.62 -3.27
N CYS A 268 -4.69 9.45 -2.25
CA CYS A 268 -5.82 10.12 -1.58
C CYS A 268 -6.63 10.99 -2.55
N LYS A 269 -5.97 11.71 -3.44
CA LYS A 269 -6.63 12.51 -4.49
C LYS A 269 -7.44 11.64 -5.44
N ARG A 270 -6.92 10.47 -5.82
CA ARG A 270 -7.65 9.46 -6.60
C ARG A 270 -8.89 8.95 -5.84
N ASP A 271 -8.74 8.67 -4.55
CA ASP A 271 -9.84 8.21 -3.70
C ASP A 271 -10.91 9.30 -3.52
N PHE A 272 -10.54 10.57 -3.37
CA PHE A 272 -11.48 11.69 -3.31
C PHE A 272 -12.32 11.79 -4.57
N LYS A 273 -11.67 11.71 -5.75
CA LYS A 273 -12.38 11.69 -7.03
C LYS A 273 -13.38 10.53 -7.11
N ALA A 274 -12.97 9.33 -6.67
CA ALA A 274 -13.83 8.15 -6.70
C ALA A 274 -15.01 8.24 -5.71
N THR A 275 -14.79 8.82 -4.54
CA THR A 275 -15.81 8.95 -3.47
C THR A 275 -16.63 10.23 -3.56
N ASN A 276 -16.32 11.10 -4.53
CA ASN A 276 -16.96 12.42 -4.71
C ASN A 276 -16.83 13.31 -3.47
N ILE A 277 -15.67 13.25 -2.79
CA ILE A 277 -15.31 14.17 -1.71
C ILE A 277 -14.56 15.35 -2.33
N ASP A 278 -14.99 16.58 -2.03
CA ASP A 278 -14.37 17.79 -2.55
C ASP A 278 -12.99 18.03 -1.90
N PRO A 279 -11.92 18.11 -2.72
CA PRO A 279 -10.56 18.38 -2.24
C PRO A 279 -10.37 19.75 -1.59
N ASN A 280 -11.31 20.69 -1.76
CA ASN A 280 -11.19 22.04 -1.20
C ASN A 280 -11.85 22.17 0.18
N THR A 281 -12.85 21.34 0.48
CA THR A 281 -13.64 21.41 1.72
C THR A 281 -13.44 20.23 2.67
N TRP A 282 -12.63 19.23 2.25
CA TRP A 282 -12.46 18.01 3.05
C TRP A 282 -11.83 18.27 4.42
N GLU A 283 -10.93 19.25 4.55
CA GLU A 283 -10.24 19.57 5.81
C GLU A 283 -11.21 20.04 6.87
N SER A 284 -12.15 20.93 6.51
CA SER A 284 -13.23 21.34 7.41
C SER A 284 -14.15 20.19 7.80
N SER A 285 -14.50 19.33 6.85
CA SER A 285 -15.29 18.12 7.14
C SER A 285 -14.54 17.11 8.00
N ALA A 286 -13.21 17.01 7.81
CA ALA A 286 -12.35 16.09 8.55
C ALA A 286 -12.08 16.54 9.99
N ALA A 287 -12.24 17.82 10.30
CA ALA A 287 -12.13 18.36 11.67
C ALA A 287 -13.13 17.68 12.60
N ASP A 288 -14.37 17.46 12.13
CA ASP A 288 -15.36 16.66 12.87
C ASP A 288 -15.20 15.17 12.52
N ARG A 289 -14.89 14.37 13.54
CA ARG A 289 -14.69 12.93 13.39
C ARG A 289 -15.95 12.18 12.96
N VAL A 290 -17.12 12.62 13.40
CA VAL A 290 -18.41 11.94 13.13
C VAL A 290 -18.82 12.23 11.69
N LEU A 291 -18.80 13.51 11.31
CA LEU A 291 -19.10 13.96 9.95
C LEU A 291 -18.16 13.31 8.93
N TRP A 292 -16.86 13.31 9.22
CA TRP A 292 -15.87 12.68 8.34
C TRP A 292 -16.12 11.18 8.13
N ARG A 293 -16.39 10.44 9.20
CA ARG A 293 -16.69 9.01 9.12
C ARG A 293 -17.94 8.73 8.28
N ALA A 294 -18.99 9.54 8.45
CA ALA A 294 -20.22 9.43 7.68
C ALA A 294 -19.99 9.74 6.20
N SER A 295 -19.26 10.83 5.89
CA SER A 295 -18.89 11.23 4.54
C SER A 295 -18.08 10.15 3.83
N VAL A 296 -17.03 9.63 4.46
CA VAL A 296 -16.20 8.54 3.91
C VAL A 296 -17.04 7.28 3.67
N LYS A 297 -17.89 6.88 4.63
CA LYS A 297 -18.75 5.70 4.50
C LYS A 297 -19.70 5.83 3.30
N THR A 298 -20.35 6.97 3.17
CA THR A 298 -21.29 7.24 2.08
C THR A 298 -20.59 7.34 0.74
N GLY A 299 -19.46 8.06 0.68
CA GLY A 299 -18.66 8.21 -0.53
C GLY A 299 -18.12 6.86 -1.05
N VAL A 300 -17.55 6.05 -0.17
CA VAL A 300 -17.06 4.69 -0.54
C VAL A 300 -18.20 3.81 -1.04
N LYS A 301 -19.38 3.87 -0.42
CA LYS A 301 -20.57 3.11 -0.88
C LYS A 301 -21.00 3.54 -2.29
N LYS A 302 -21.02 4.84 -2.58
CA LYS A 302 -21.33 5.37 -3.92
C LYS A 302 -20.27 4.96 -4.94
N ALA A 303 -18.98 5.04 -4.59
CA ALA A 303 -17.87 4.63 -5.46
C ALA A 303 -17.94 3.14 -5.80
N GLU A 304 -18.28 2.28 -4.84
CA GLU A 304 -18.42 0.84 -5.05
C GLU A 304 -19.61 0.53 -5.98
N LEU A 305 -20.73 1.24 -5.83
CA LEU A 305 -21.88 1.11 -6.73
C LEU A 305 -21.53 1.52 -8.15
N SER A 306 -20.88 2.68 -8.34
CA SER A 306 -20.42 3.16 -9.65
C SER A 306 -19.44 2.18 -10.31
N ARG A 307 -18.50 1.63 -9.54
CA ARG A 307 -17.56 0.60 -10.01
C ARG A 307 -18.30 -0.66 -10.47
N THR A 308 -19.28 -1.10 -9.71
CA THR A 308 -20.10 -2.28 -10.01
C THR A 308 -20.84 -2.10 -11.34
N LEU A 309 -21.51 -0.98 -11.51
CA LEU A 309 -22.23 -0.63 -12.75
C LEU A 309 -21.27 -0.58 -13.96
N HIS A 310 -20.11 0.04 -13.80
CA HIS A 310 -19.10 0.09 -14.85
C HIS A 310 -18.61 -1.32 -15.27
N LEU A 311 -18.41 -2.23 -14.32
CA LEU A 311 -18.00 -3.60 -14.61
C LEU A 311 -19.11 -4.39 -15.31
N GLN A 312 -20.38 -4.16 -14.96
CA GLN A 312 -21.52 -4.76 -15.62
C GLN A 312 -21.65 -4.28 -17.07
N LEU A 313 -21.58 -2.97 -17.30
CA LEU A 313 -21.62 -2.38 -18.65
C LEU A 313 -20.49 -2.90 -19.53
N LYS A 314 -19.26 -2.97 -19.01
CA LYS A 314 -18.13 -3.56 -19.75
C LYS A 314 -18.36 -5.02 -20.12
N ARG A 315 -19.03 -5.78 -19.27
CA ARG A 315 -19.37 -7.18 -19.55
C ARG A 315 -20.41 -7.29 -20.65
N GLU A 316 -21.44 -6.47 -20.61
CA GLU A 316 -22.48 -6.40 -21.64
C GLU A 316 -21.90 -6.01 -23.00
N GLN A 317 -21.07 -4.97 -23.04
CA GLN A 317 -20.37 -4.57 -24.26
C GLN A 317 -19.52 -5.69 -24.87
N ARG A 318 -18.83 -6.49 -24.05
CA ARG A 318 -18.07 -7.65 -24.53
C ARG A 318 -18.97 -8.74 -25.09
N LYS A 319 -20.12 -9.01 -24.45
CA LYS A 319 -21.08 -9.99 -24.96
C LYS A 319 -21.65 -9.55 -26.31
N ASN A 320 -21.99 -8.26 -26.43
CA ASN A 320 -22.55 -7.72 -27.67
C ASN A 320 -21.52 -7.71 -28.82
N ARG A 321 -20.20 -7.51 -28.52
CA ARG A 321 -19.14 -7.63 -29.53
C ARG A 321 -18.97 -9.04 -30.08
N VAL A 322 -19.21 -10.07 -29.31
CA VAL A 322 -19.11 -11.48 -29.76
C VAL A 322 -20.29 -11.86 -30.67
N ALA A 323 -21.41 -11.12 -30.59
CA ALA A 323 -22.60 -11.35 -31.43
C ALA A 323 -22.51 -10.65 -32.81
N THR A 324 -21.55 -9.77 -33.05
CA THR A 324 -21.30 -9.23 -34.38
C THR A 324 -20.51 -10.25 -35.19
N VAL A 325 -21.02 -10.56 -36.39
CA VAL A 325 -20.42 -11.49 -37.36
C VAL A 325 -18.91 -11.23 -37.48
N PRO A 326 -18.05 -12.26 -37.36
CA PRO A 326 -16.61 -12.08 -37.51
C PRO A 326 -16.32 -11.50 -38.89
N THR A 327 -15.81 -10.29 -38.95
CA THR A 327 -15.20 -9.81 -40.19
C THR A 327 -14.07 -10.79 -40.54
N PRO A 328 -13.99 -11.30 -41.75
CA PRO A 328 -12.93 -12.21 -42.16
C PRO A 328 -11.58 -11.55 -41.83
N SER A 329 -10.77 -12.21 -41.03
CA SER A 329 -9.50 -11.65 -40.61
C SER A 329 -8.49 -11.76 -41.72
N ILE A 330 -7.67 -10.73 -41.88
CA ILE A 330 -6.55 -10.72 -42.85
C ILE A 330 -5.40 -11.65 -42.37
N PHE A 331 -5.51 -12.16 -41.13
CA PHE A 331 -4.45 -12.92 -40.45
C PHE A 331 -4.75 -14.42 -40.45
N VAL A 332 -4.66 -15.07 -41.61
CA VAL A 332 -4.86 -16.51 -41.77
C VAL A 332 -3.51 -17.23 -41.74
N CYS A 333 -3.42 -18.33 -40.97
CA CYS A 333 -2.22 -19.16 -40.95
C CYS A 333 -1.98 -19.83 -42.32
N TYR A 334 -0.80 -19.67 -42.88
CA TYR A 334 -0.43 -20.24 -44.16
C TYR A 334 -0.44 -21.79 -44.16
N ASN A 335 -0.05 -22.39 -43.01
CA ASN A 335 0.08 -23.85 -42.92
C ASN A 335 -1.25 -24.59 -42.69
N CYS A 336 -2.15 -24.05 -41.86
CA CYS A 336 -3.38 -24.75 -41.48
C CYS A 336 -4.67 -23.94 -41.75
N HIS A 337 -4.57 -22.82 -42.44
CA HIS A 337 -5.67 -21.91 -42.80
C HIS A 337 -6.53 -21.42 -41.62
N ARG A 338 -6.02 -21.52 -40.40
CA ARG A 338 -6.71 -21.03 -39.20
C ARG A 338 -6.72 -19.50 -39.15
N ASP A 339 -7.90 -18.94 -38.90
CA ASP A 339 -8.07 -17.52 -38.67
C ASP A 339 -7.54 -17.14 -37.27
N CYS A 340 -6.54 -16.25 -37.23
CA CYS A 340 -5.84 -15.85 -36.03
C CYS A 340 -6.25 -14.47 -35.46
N HIS A 341 -7.26 -13.83 -36.02
CA HIS A 341 -7.88 -12.57 -35.59
C HIS A 341 -6.92 -11.37 -35.32
N SER A 342 -5.61 -11.56 -35.30
CA SER A 342 -4.62 -10.50 -35.13
C SER A 342 -3.23 -10.94 -35.56
N ARG A 343 -2.35 -9.97 -35.90
CA ARG A 343 -0.95 -10.24 -36.26
C ARG A 343 -0.17 -10.98 -35.16
N VAL A 344 -0.42 -10.62 -33.90
CA VAL A 344 0.20 -11.29 -32.74
C VAL A 344 -0.32 -12.70 -32.56
N GLY A 345 -1.63 -12.94 -32.81
CA GLY A 345 -2.25 -14.25 -32.79
C GLY A 345 -1.68 -15.16 -33.88
N LEU A 346 -1.49 -14.63 -35.10
CA LEU A 346 -0.87 -15.36 -36.20
C LEU A 346 0.59 -15.73 -35.88
N TYR A 347 1.37 -14.79 -35.34
CA TYR A 347 2.77 -15.04 -34.97
C TYR A 347 2.89 -16.08 -33.86
N SER A 348 2.07 -16.02 -32.84
CA SER A 348 2.04 -17.02 -31.77
C SER A 348 1.61 -18.40 -32.25
N HIS A 349 0.62 -18.46 -33.14
CA HIS A 349 0.14 -19.70 -33.73
C HIS A 349 1.17 -20.34 -34.66
N SER A 350 1.83 -19.55 -35.52
CA SER A 350 2.83 -20.06 -36.50
C SER A 350 4.04 -20.72 -35.80
N ARG A 351 4.40 -20.28 -34.59
CA ARG A 351 5.49 -20.90 -33.80
C ARG A 351 5.17 -22.33 -33.34
N ILE A 352 3.90 -22.67 -33.21
CA ILE A 352 3.43 -23.98 -32.76
C ILE A 352 3.03 -24.83 -33.97
N CYS A 353 2.36 -24.24 -34.95
CA CYS A 353 1.84 -24.94 -36.15
C CYS A 353 2.94 -25.37 -37.14
N GLY A 354 4.16 -24.85 -37.03
CA GLY A 354 5.31 -25.26 -37.86
C GLY A 354 6.17 -26.37 -37.29
N GLN A 355 5.79 -26.93 -36.11
CA GLN A 355 6.53 -27.98 -35.41
C GLN A 355 5.82 -29.34 -35.40
N SER A 356 4.69 -29.48 -36.12
CA SER A 356 3.97 -30.75 -36.31
C SER A 356 4.14 -31.28 -37.77
#